data_9d2e83e22649d4b03cfb1dad4544267c
#
_entry.id   9d2e83e22649d4b03cfb1dad4544267c
#
_cell.length_a   1.000
_cell.length_b   1.000
_cell.length_c   1.000
_cell.angle_alpha   90.00
_cell.angle_beta   90.00
_cell.angle_gamma   90.00
#
_symmetry.space_group_name_H-M   'P 1'
#
loop_
_entity.id
_entity.type
_entity.pdbx_description
1 polymer ?
#
loop_
_entity_poly.entity_id
_entity_poly.type
_entity_poly.pdbx_seq_one_letter_code
_entity_poly.pdbx_strand_id
1 'polypeptide(L)'
;MHINVIGAGLAGCEAAMQIASHGIKVHLYEMKPNKKTPAHHTEKYAELVCSNSLKAMRVESAAGLLKEEMRRLDSFLMKCADACKVPAGGALAVDRDIFSSLATEGIKSSELIEVYEEEVCEIPKDGITVVASGPLTSEPLAEYIRGMFGSSLSFFDAAAPIVTAESIDMEYAFCASSCLLYTS
;
A
#
# COMPACT_ATOMS: atom_id res chain seq x y z
N MET A 1 -18.86 16.87 8.48
CA MET A 1 -18.59 15.42 8.63
C MET A 1 -17.28 15.14 7.88
N HIS A 2 -16.35 14.43 8.49
CA HIS A 2 -15.12 13.97 7.87
C HIS A 2 -14.93 12.49 8.18
N ILE A 3 -14.04 11.85 7.44
CA ILE A 3 -13.61 10.47 7.67
C ILE A 3 -12.10 10.49 7.91
N ASN A 4 -11.66 9.81 8.97
CA ASN A 4 -10.26 9.63 9.28
C ASN A 4 -9.69 8.44 8.50
N VAL A 5 -8.51 8.59 7.91
CA VAL A 5 -7.76 7.52 7.27
C VAL A 5 -6.36 7.47 7.88
N ILE A 6 -5.98 6.34 8.46
CA ILE A 6 -4.68 6.18 9.12
C ILE A 6 -3.75 5.37 8.21
N GLY A 7 -2.67 6.00 7.77
CA GLY A 7 -1.65 5.48 6.87
C GLY A 7 -1.85 5.92 5.43
N ALA A 8 -0.83 6.52 4.82
CA ALA A 8 -0.79 6.92 3.42
C ALA A 8 -0.03 5.88 2.54
N GLY A 9 -0.18 4.61 2.84
CA GLY A 9 0.21 3.50 1.97
C GLY A 9 -0.76 3.34 0.79
N LEU A 10 -0.64 2.23 0.05
CA LEU A 10 -1.53 1.95 -1.10
C LEU A 10 -3.01 2.01 -0.72
N ALA A 11 -3.40 1.27 0.32
CA ALA A 11 -4.80 1.20 0.74
C ALA A 11 -5.33 2.55 1.24
N GLY A 12 -4.52 3.30 2.01
CA GLY A 12 -4.94 4.59 2.55
C GLY A 12 -5.06 5.68 1.50
N CYS A 13 -4.13 5.75 0.55
CA CYS A 13 -4.24 6.67 -0.58
C CYS A 13 -5.48 6.39 -1.44
N GLU A 14 -5.76 5.11 -1.74
CA GLU A 14 -6.96 4.73 -2.48
C GLU A 14 -8.22 5.11 -1.70
N ALA A 15 -8.30 4.74 -0.42
CA ALA A 15 -9.45 5.06 0.43
C ALA A 15 -9.68 6.57 0.52
N ALA A 16 -8.63 7.36 0.77
CA ALA A 16 -8.73 8.81 0.87
C ALA A 16 -9.27 9.45 -0.42
N MET A 17 -8.75 9.02 -1.58
CA MET A 17 -9.21 9.53 -2.88
C MET A 17 -10.63 9.11 -3.20
N GLN A 18 -11.02 7.87 -2.90
CA GLN A 18 -12.39 7.41 -3.12
C GLN A 18 -13.38 8.15 -2.22
N ILE A 19 -13.06 8.36 -0.95
CA ILE A 19 -13.88 9.15 -0.03
C ILE A 19 -14.03 10.59 -0.53
N ALA A 20 -12.92 11.22 -0.92
CA ALA A 20 -12.91 12.58 -1.44
C ALA A 20 -13.71 12.72 -2.74
N SER A 21 -13.66 11.73 -3.64
CA SER A 21 -14.43 11.73 -4.89
C SER A 21 -15.95 11.75 -4.66
N HIS A 22 -16.41 11.32 -3.49
CA HIS A 22 -17.80 11.40 -3.07
C HIS A 22 -18.13 12.70 -2.33
N GLY A 23 -17.24 13.69 -2.35
CA GLY A 23 -17.45 15.01 -1.72
C GLY A 23 -17.33 15.01 -0.19
N ILE A 24 -16.71 13.99 0.39
CA ILE A 24 -16.53 13.85 1.83
C ILE A 24 -15.12 14.30 2.21
N LYS A 25 -14.99 15.14 3.24
CA LYS A 25 -13.68 15.54 3.78
C LYS A 25 -12.95 14.36 4.40
N VAL A 26 -11.65 14.31 4.18
CA VAL A 26 -10.76 13.27 4.72
C VAL A 26 -9.67 13.92 5.57
N HIS A 27 -9.46 13.36 6.75
CA HIS A 27 -8.26 13.58 7.55
C HIS A 27 -7.34 12.38 7.35
N LEU A 28 -6.27 12.56 6.59
CA LEU A 28 -5.30 11.51 6.30
C LEU A 28 -4.09 11.67 7.22
N TYR A 29 -3.86 10.67 8.05
CA TYR A 29 -2.74 10.64 8.99
C TYR A 29 -1.62 9.77 8.43
N GLU A 30 -0.43 10.33 8.34
CA GLU A 30 0.78 9.61 7.90
C GLU A 30 1.94 9.98 8.80
N MET A 31 2.63 8.99 9.34
CA MET A 31 3.74 9.22 10.27
C MET A 31 5.01 9.77 9.59
N LYS A 32 5.15 9.59 8.29
CA LYS A 32 6.23 10.23 7.51
C LYS A 32 5.94 11.73 7.31
N PRO A 33 6.95 12.57 7.28
CA PRO A 33 8.40 12.27 7.34
C PRO A 33 8.93 12.07 8.75
N ASN A 34 8.14 12.37 9.80
CA ASN A 34 8.61 12.42 11.19
C ASN A 34 9.07 11.05 11.72
N LYS A 35 8.43 9.97 11.27
CA LYS A 35 8.79 8.61 11.64
C LYS A 35 8.74 7.69 10.41
N LYS A 36 9.80 6.90 10.22
CA LYS A 36 9.89 5.89 9.15
C LYS A 36 10.08 4.50 9.76
N THR A 37 9.55 3.48 9.09
CA THR A 37 9.94 2.09 9.39
C THR A 37 11.23 1.74 8.64
N PRO A 38 11.94 0.67 9.01
CA PRO A 38 13.13 0.22 8.28
C PRO A 38 12.90 -0.08 6.79
N ALA A 39 11.66 -0.37 6.39
CA ALA A 39 11.30 -0.66 5.01
C ALA A 39 11.05 0.59 4.13
N HIS A 40 10.84 1.76 4.75
CA HIS A 40 10.56 2.99 4.02
C HIS A 40 11.84 3.78 3.74
N HIS A 41 12.05 4.14 2.48
CA HIS A 41 13.23 4.88 2.02
C HIS A 41 12.91 6.33 1.65
N THR A 42 11.64 6.62 1.31
CA THR A 42 11.20 7.96 0.87
C THR A 42 10.17 8.56 1.84
N GLU A 43 9.85 9.83 1.62
CA GLU A 43 8.78 10.54 2.34
C GLU A 43 7.46 10.52 1.56
N LYS A 44 7.49 9.97 0.34
CA LYS A 44 6.34 9.91 -0.55
C LYS A 44 5.29 8.90 -0.05
N TYR A 45 4.05 9.13 -0.45
CA TYR A 45 2.94 8.21 -0.16
C TYR A 45 2.93 7.04 -1.14
N ALA A 46 2.17 6.01 -0.82
CA ALA A 46 2.04 4.78 -1.62
C ALA A 46 3.39 4.16 -2.03
N GLU A 47 4.41 4.24 -1.17
CA GLU A 47 5.74 3.68 -1.45
C GLU A 47 5.66 2.16 -1.59
N LEU A 48 6.23 1.65 -2.70
CA LEU A 48 6.32 0.21 -2.96
C LEU A 48 7.57 -0.36 -2.28
N VAL A 49 7.45 -0.84 -1.06
CA VAL A 49 8.57 -1.28 -0.22
C VAL A 49 9.14 -2.64 -0.61
N CYS A 50 8.35 -3.52 -1.22
CA CYS A 50 8.76 -4.89 -1.54
C CYS A 50 9.18 -5.06 -3.00
N SER A 51 8.29 -4.75 -3.94
CA SER A 51 8.51 -4.97 -5.37
C SER A 51 7.86 -3.85 -6.17
N ASN A 52 8.41 -3.54 -7.34
CA ASN A 52 7.78 -2.63 -8.30
C ASN A 52 6.75 -3.32 -9.19
N SER A 53 6.55 -4.63 -9.03
CA SER A 53 5.57 -5.41 -9.78
C SER A 53 4.25 -5.50 -9.02
N LEU A 54 3.19 -5.08 -9.68
CA LEU A 54 1.80 -5.26 -9.24
C LEU A 54 1.18 -6.56 -9.78
N LYS A 55 2.01 -7.56 -10.10
CA LYS A 55 1.65 -8.89 -10.61
C LYS A 55 1.04 -8.87 -12.02
N ALA A 56 0.43 -9.99 -12.44
CA ALA A 56 -0.06 -10.19 -13.80
C ALA A 56 -1.09 -9.15 -14.24
N MET A 57 -1.06 -8.79 -15.54
CA MET A 57 -2.02 -7.88 -16.18
C MET A 57 -3.20 -8.60 -16.86
N ARG A 58 -3.00 -9.84 -17.31
CA ARG A 58 -4.04 -10.56 -18.07
C ARG A 58 -5.25 -10.87 -17.19
N VAL A 59 -6.44 -10.66 -17.73
CA VAL A 59 -7.72 -10.77 -17.01
C VAL A 59 -8.04 -12.21 -16.58
N GLU A 60 -7.47 -13.20 -17.24
CA GLU A 60 -7.62 -14.61 -16.91
C GLU A 60 -6.91 -15.00 -15.62
N SER A 61 -6.03 -14.14 -15.10
CA SER A 61 -5.41 -14.33 -13.78
C SER A 61 -6.17 -13.55 -12.71
N ALA A 62 -6.25 -14.09 -11.49
CA ALA A 62 -6.90 -13.42 -10.38
C ALA A 62 -6.36 -11.99 -10.14
N ALA A 63 -5.03 -11.81 -10.21
CA ALA A 63 -4.42 -10.50 -10.05
C ALA A 63 -4.73 -9.53 -11.21
N GLY A 64 -4.89 -10.01 -12.41
CA GLY A 64 -5.28 -9.19 -13.56
C GLY A 64 -6.76 -8.84 -13.53
N LEU A 65 -7.62 -9.80 -13.18
CA LEU A 65 -9.06 -9.56 -13.00
C LEU A 65 -9.31 -8.48 -11.94
N LEU A 66 -8.68 -8.61 -10.76
CA LEU A 66 -8.80 -7.60 -9.70
C LEU A 66 -8.42 -6.19 -10.19
N LYS A 67 -7.32 -6.06 -10.96
CA LYS A 67 -6.92 -4.76 -11.50
C LYS A 67 -7.93 -4.19 -12.50
N GLU A 68 -8.54 -5.05 -13.31
CA GLU A 68 -9.60 -4.62 -14.23
C GLU A 68 -10.84 -4.16 -13.46
N GLU A 69 -11.23 -4.86 -12.42
CA GLU A 69 -12.32 -4.44 -11.53
C GLU A 69 -12.01 -3.10 -10.86
N MET A 70 -10.78 -2.92 -10.33
CA MET A 70 -10.34 -1.65 -9.77
C MET A 70 -10.39 -0.51 -10.80
N ARG A 71 -10.00 -0.75 -12.06
CA ARG A 71 -10.11 0.27 -13.14
C ARG A 71 -11.56 0.66 -13.39
N ARG A 72 -12.47 -0.30 -13.40
CA ARG A 72 -13.92 -0.05 -13.57
C ARG A 72 -14.53 0.72 -12.39
N LEU A 73 -13.95 0.57 -11.21
CA LEU A 73 -14.28 1.33 -10.01
C LEU A 73 -13.56 2.68 -9.94
N ASP A 74 -12.89 3.08 -11.02
CA ASP A 74 -12.17 4.35 -11.14
C ASP A 74 -11.03 4.54 -10.12
N SER A 75 -10.33 3.43 -9.78
CA SER A 75 -9.23 3.44 -8.82
C SER A 75 -8.17 4.49 -9.16
N PHE A 76 -7.86 5.33 -8.18
CA PHE A 76 -6.83 6.35 -8.27
C PHE A 76 -5.43 5.76 -8.47
N LEU A 77 -5.09 4.74 -7.68
CA LEU A 77 -3.77 4.12 -7.78
C LEU A 77 -3.57 3.34 -9.08
N MET A 78 -4.65 2.79 -9.66
CA MET A 78 -4.54 2.17 -10.98
C MET A 78 -4.24 3.20 -12.07
N LYS A 79 -4.79 4.41 -11.98
CA LYS A 79 -4.42 5.52 -12.88
C LYS A 79 -2.94 5.89 -12.74
N CYS A 80 -2.44 6.01 -11.51
CA CYS A 80 -1.02 6.24 -11.25
C CYS A 80 -0.14 5.13 -11.83
N ALA A 81 -0.52 3.86 -11.62
CA ALA A 81 0.24 2.71 -12.12
C ALA A 81 0.27 2.64 -13.65
N ASP A 82 -0.87 2.87 -14.31
CA ASP A 82 -0.95 2.86 -15.76
C ASP A 82 -0.15 4.02 -16.40
N ALA A 83 -0.02 5.16 -15.70
CA ALA A 83 0.76 6.32 -16.14
C ALA A 83 2.29 6.12 -16.06
N CYS A 84 2.77 5.24 -15.18
CA CYS A 84 4.20 5.04 -14.94
C CYS A 84 4.65 3.57 -15.14
N LYS A 85 3.91 2.80 -15.92
CA LYS A 85 4.26 1.41 -16.21
C LYS A 85 5.56 1.29 -17.00
N VAL A 86 6.33 0.26 -16.66
CA VAL A 86 7.56 -0.12 -17.35
C VAL A 86 7.43 -1.51 -17.97
N PRO A 87 8.19 -1.83 -19.03
CA PRO A 87 8.16 -3.16 -19.65
C PRO A 87 8.51 -4.27 -18.65
N ALA A 88 7.62 -5.25 -18.48
CA ALA A 88 7.81 -6.40 -17.58
C ALA A 88 7.06 -7.65 -18.06
N GLY A 89 7.03 -7.89 -19.37
CA GLY A 89 6.32 -9.02 -19.97
C GLY A 89 4.82 -8.98 -19.65
N GLY A 90 4.30 -10.04 -19.03
CA GLY A 90 2.88 -10.15 -18.66
C GLY A 90 2.51 -9.52 -17.31
N ALA A 91 3.44 -8.87 -16.62
CA ALA A 91 3.21 -8.21 -15.35
C ALA A 91 3.00 -6.70 -15.51
N LEU A 92 2.24 -6.09 -14.62
CA LEU A 92 2.21 -4.65 -14.44
C LEU A 92 3.35 -4.27 -13.49
N ALA A 93 4.45 -3.80 -14.04
CA ALA A 93 5.52 -3.18 -13.26
C ALA A 93 5.52 -1.67 -13.48
N VAL A 94 5.93 -0.93 -12.47
CA VAL A 94 5.92 0.54 -12.47
C VAL A 94 7.30 1.09 -12.09
N ASP A 95 7.57 2.30 -12.53
CA ASP A 95 8.64 3.11 -11.93
C ASP A 95 8.20 3.53 -10.53
N ARG A 96 8.93 3.07 -9.49
CA ARG A 96 8.56 3.29 -8.08
C ARG A 96 8.52 4.77 -7.71
N ASP A 97 9.50 5.51 -8.18
CA ASP A 97 9.66 6.92 -7.81
C ASP A 97 8.59 7.79 -8.47
N ILE A 98 8.29 7.50 -9.73
CA ILE A 98 7.21 8.18 -10.47
C ILE A 98 5.86 7.80 -9.87
N PHE A 99 5.63 6.51 -9.58
CA PHE A 99 4.40 6.04 -8.97
C PHE A 99 4.09 6.74 -7.64
N SER A 100 5.06 6.75 -6.72
CA SER A 100 4.91 7.39 -5.41
C SER A 100 4.77 8.91 -5.53
N SER A 101 5.43 9.54 -6.52
CA SER A 101 5.27 10.97 -6.80
C SER A 101 3.85 11.28 -7.25
N LEU A 102 3.33 10.56 -8.24
CA LEU A 102 1.95 10.74 -8.74
C LEU A 102 0.91 10.53 -7.63
N ALA A 103 1.10 9.50 -6.80
CA ALA A 103 0.21 9.27 -5.66
C ALA A 103 0.26 10.42 -4.64
N THR A 104 1.46 10.90 -4.31
CA THR A 104 1.66 11.99 -3.36
C THR A 104 1.05 13.31 -3.89
N GLU A 105 1.31 13.63 -5.15
CA GLU A 105 0.78 14.83 -5.81
C GLU A 105 -0.75 14.79 -5.87
N GLY A 106 -1.32 13.65 -6.25
CA GLY A 106 -2.77 13.50 -6.30
C GLY A 106 -3.43 13.71 -4.94
N ILE A 107 -2.89 13.12 -3.89
CA ILE A 107 -3.40 13.31 -2.50
C ILE A 107 -3.28 14.79 -2.10
N LYS A 108 -2.10 15.40 -2.28
CA LYS A 108 -1.83 16.79 -1.84
C LYS A 108 -2.58 17.84 -2.67
N SER A 109 -3.00 17.51 -3.89
CA SER A 109 -3.79 18.42 -4.74
C SER A 109 -5.29 18.41 -4.44
N SER A 110 -5.78 17.46 -3.65
CA SER A 110 -7.20 17.36 -3.31
C SER A 110 -7.58 18.36 -2.20
N GLU A 111 -8.51 19.27 -2.49
CA GLU A 111 -9.04 20.23 -1.50
C GLU A 111 -9.84 19.55 -0.37
N LEU A 112 -10.25 18.31 -0.55
CA LEU A 112 -11.03 17.54 0.42
C LEU A 112 -10.17 16.65 1.31
N ILE A 113 -8.85 16.54 1.05
CA ILE A 113 -7.93 15.72 1.84
C ILE A 113 -7.00 16.63 2.63
N GLU A 114 -7.15 16.64 3.94
CA GLU A 114 -6.23 17.30 4.85
C GLU A 114 -5.25 16.28 5.42
N VAL A 115 -3.95 16.51 5.22
CA VAL A 115 -2.89 15.58 5.63
C VAL A 115 -2.29 16.02 6.95
N TYR A 116 -2.24 15.10 7.90
CA TYR A 116 -1.59 15.25 9.21
C TYR A 116 -0.33 14.37 9.23
N GLU A 117 0.84 15.01 9.24
CA GLU A 117 2.14 14.33 9.28
C GLU A 117 2.49 13.96 10.72
N GLU A 118 1.76 13.01 11.27
CA GLU A 118 1.93 12.55 12.66
C GLU A 118 1.65 11.06 12.82
N GLU A 119 2.27 10.46 13.83
CA GLU A 119 1.99 9.09 14.25
C GLU A 119 0.71 9.04 15.07
N VAL A 120 -0.27 8.28 14.60
CA VAL A 120 -1.48 7.98 15.34
C VAL A 120 -1.23 6.77 16.25
N CYS A 121 -1.35 6.96 17.56
CA CYS A 121 -1.19 5.91 18.56
C CYS A 121 -2.53 5.34 19.05
N GLU A 122 -3.61 6.10 18.91
CA GLU A 122 -4.97 5.72 19.29
C GLU A 122 -5.94 6.09 18.17
N ILE A 123 -6.96 5.27 17.93
CA ILE A 123 -7.97 5.58 16.91
C ILE A 123 -8.78 6.82 17.34
N PRO A 124 -8.87 7.85 16.47
CA PRO A 124 -9.71 9.02 16.73
C PRO A 124 -11.14 8.63 17.10
N LYS A 125 -11.71 9.29 18.12
CA LYS A 125 -13.05 8.98 18.62
C LYS A 125 -14.16 9.72 17.87
N ASP A 126 -13.77 10.70 17.06
CA ASP A 126 -14.66 11.53 16.26
C ASP A 126 -14.78 10.99 14.85
N GLY A 127 -16.01 10.66 14.46
CA GLY A 127 -16.31 10.21 13.10
C GLY A 127 -16.02 8.73 12.83
N ILE A 128 -15.89 8.41 11.55
CA ILE A 128 -15.54 7.08 11.05
C ILE A 128 -14.04 7.06 10.78
N THR A 129 -13.38 5.99 11.18
CA THR A 129 -11.93 5.81 10.92
C THR A 129 -11.67 4.57 10.09
N VAL A 130 -10.92 4.74 9.02
CA VAL A 130 -10.36 3.66 8.19
C VAL A 130 -8.90 3.45 8.60
N VAL A 131 -8.59 2.30 9.20
CA VAL A 131 -7.22 1.93 9.54
C VAL A 131 -6.59 1.23 8.33
N ALA A 132 -5.67 1.91 7.67
CA ALA A 132 -4.99 1.49 6.45
C ALA A 132 -3.46 1.47 6.61
N SER A 133 -2.97 1.35 7.84
CA SER A 133 -1.55 1.36 8.19
C SER A 133 -0.77 0.12 7.72
N GLY A 134 -1.48 -0.95 7.34
CA GLY A 134 -0.90 -2.15 6.74
C GLY A 134 -0.02 -2.97 7.68
N PRO A 135 0.87 -3.81 7.14
CA PRO A 135 1.69 -4.72 7.94
C PRO A 135 2.80 -4.00 8.74
N LEU A 136 3.12 -2.77 8.38
CA LEU A 136 4.13 -1.93 9.05
C LEU A 136 3.48 -0.94 10.03
N THR A 137 2.34 -1.29 10.59
CA THR A 137 1.66 -0.52 11.65
C THR A 137 2.61 -0.29 12.81
N SER A 138 2.65 0.94 13.33
CA SER A 138 3.50 1.28 14.47
C SER A 138 3.08 0.52 15.72
N GLU A 139 4.05 0.18 16.58
CA GLU A 139 3.78 -0.63 17.77
C GLU A 139 2.71 0.00 18.70
N PRO A 140 2.73 1.33 18.97
CA PRO A 140 1.68 1.93 19.80
C PRO A 140 0.26 1.74 19.24
N LEU A 141 0.07 1.95 17.92
CA LEU A 141 -1.22 1.73 17.30
C LEU A 141 -1.61 0.25 17.27
N ALA A 142 -0.65 -0.64 17.02
CA ALA A 142 -0.87 -2.08 17.04
C ALA A 142 -1.28 -2.58 18.43
N GLU A 143 -0.67 -2.07 19.49
CA GLU A 143 -1.06 -2.38 20.87
C GLU A 143 -2.45 -1.87 21.21
N TYR A 144 -2.77 -0.64 20.81
CA TYR A 144 -4.12 -0.07 20.98
C TYR A 144 -5.19 -0.95 20.33
N ILE A 145 -4.95 -1.35 19.06
CA ILE A 145 -5.88 -2.21 18.32
C ILE A 145 -6.00 -3.60 18.97
N ARG A 146 -4.87 -4.21 19.43
CA ARG A 146 -4.91 -5.48 20.18
C ARG A 146 -5.73 -5.35 21.47
N GLY A 147 -5.65 -4.22 22.15
CA GLY A 147 -6.45 -3.92 23.34
C GLY A 147 -7.96 -3.89 23.07
N MET A 148 -8.37 -3.43 21.88
CA MET A 148 -9.78 -3.37 21.49
C MET A 148 -10.35 -4.73 21.06
N PHE A 149 -9.58 -5.55 20.33
CA PHE A 149 -10.06 -6.76 19.65
C PHE A 149 -9.47 -8.06 20.23
N GLY A 150 -8.64 -7.97 21.27
CA GLY A 150 -7.99 -9.11 21.89
C GLY A 150 -6.83 -9.68 21.05
N SER A 151 -6.36 -10.88 21.43
CA SER A 151 -5.16 -11.51 20.85
C SER A 151 -5.33 -12.07 19.43
N SER A 152 -6.49 -11.90 18.82
CA SER A 152 -6.78 -12.45 17.49
C SER A 152 -6.16 -11.68 16.32
N LEU A 153 -5.54 -10.53 16.58
CA LEU A 153 -4.89 -9.71 15.56
C LEU A 153 -3.38 -9.99 15.53
N SER A 154 -2.92 -10.44 14.39
CA SER A 154 -1.50 -10.63 14.12
C SER A 154 -1.07 -9.69 13.00
N PHE A 155 0.01 -8.96 13.24
CA PHE A 155 0.66 -8.12 12.24
C PHE A 155 1.89 -8.87 11.74
N PHE A 156 1.95 -9.14 10.45
CA PHE A 156 3.08 -9.82 9.83
C PHE A 156 3.81 -8.85 8.92
N ASP A 157 5.13 -8.86 9.00
CA ASP A 157 5.96 -8.21 8.01
C ASP A 157 5.84 -8.99 6.69
N ALA A 158 5.35 -8.32 5.66
CA ALA A 158 5.19 -8.90 4.32
C ALA A 158 6.44 -8.73 3.45
N ALA A 159 7.53 -8.18 3.99
CA ALA A 159 8.77 -8.05 3.26
C ALA A 159 9.34 -9.45 2.97
N ALA A 160 9.55 -9.76 1.69
CA ALA A 160 10.22 -10.99 1.32
C ALA A 160 11.67 -10.96 1.85
N PRO A 161 12.16 -12.03 2.46
CA PRO A 161 13.53 -12.09 2.92
C PRO A 161 14.48 -11.96 1.71
N ILE A 162 15.40 -11.00 1.81
CA ILE A 162 16.45 -10.82 0.81
C ILE A 162 17.69 -11.53 1.32
N VAL A 163 18.19 -12.48 0.53
CA VAL A 163 19.39 -13.25 0.83
C VAL A 163 20.42 -13.03 -0.27
N THR A 164 21.71 -13.15 0.04
CA THR A 164 22.75 -13.05 -0.97
C THR A 164 22.78 -14.31 -1.83
N ALA A 165 23.17 -14.21 -3.09
CA ALA A 165 23.23 -15.36 -3.99
C ALA A 165 24.17 -16.45 -3.48
N GLU A 166 25.26 -16.05 -2.80
CA GLU A 166 26.25 -16.97 -2.23
C GLU A 166 25.69 -17.74 -1.00
N SER A 167 24.63 -17.23 -0.36
CA SER A 167 24.01 -17.91 0.79
C SER A 167 22.97 -18.96 0.38
N ILE A 168 22.69 -19.10 -0.93
CA ILE A 168 21.69 -20.04 -1.44
C ILE A 168 22.40 -21.36 -1.82
N ASP A 169 21.99 -22.43 -1.17
CA ASP A 169 22.40 -23.77 -1.59
C ASP A 169 21.56 -24.22 -2.79
N MET A 170 22.17 -24.20 -3.97
CA MET A 170 21.52 -24.54 -5.24
C MET A 170 21.26 -26.06 -5.41
N GLU A 171 21.71 -26.92 -4.48
CA GLU A 171 21.30 -28.34 -4.45
C GLU A 171 19.87 -28.47 -3.92
N TYR A 172 19.43 -27.54 -3.08
CA TYR A 172 18.08 -27.50 -2.46
C TYR A 172 17.17 -26.39 -2.97
N ALA A 173 17.68 -25.49 -3.82
CA ALA A 173 16.95 -24.36 -4.36
C ALA A 173 17.02 -24.34 -5.90
N PHE A 174 15.98 -23.82 -6.52
CA PHE A 174 15.91 -23.60 -7.96
C PHE A 174 15.29 -22.26 -8.29
N CYS A 175 15.68 -21.69 -9.43
CA CYS A 175 15.11 -20.44 -9.92
C CYS A 175 13.73 -20.69 -10.52
N ALA A 176 12.70 -20.08 -9.93
CA ALA A 176 11.34 -20.14 -10.44
C ALA A 176 10.65 -18.77 -10.33
N SER A 177 9.71 -18.51 -11.23
CA SER A 177 8.78 -17.39 -11.07
C SER A 177 7.61 -17.83 -10.20
N SER A 178 7.18 -16.95 -9.29
CA SER A 178 5.98 -17.19 -8.45
C SER A 178 4.71 -17.47 -9.26
N CYS A 179 4.68 -17.10 -10.54
CA CYS A 179 3.59 -17.43 -11.47
C CYS A 179 3.59 -18.89 -11.96
N LEU A 180 4.66 -19.65 -11.74
CA LEU A 180 4.81 -21.04 -12.21
C LEU A 180 4.63 -22.09 -11.11
N LEU A 181 4.47 -21.69 -9.85
CA LEU A 181 4.36 -22.61 -8.72
C LEU A 181 2.96 -23.22 -8.52
N TYR A 182 2.03 -23.02 -9.46
CA TYR A 182 0.67 -23.55 -9.39
C TYR A 182 0.38 -24.76 -10.29
N THR A 183 1.40 -25.49 -10.71
CA THR A 183 1.22 -26.70 -11.52
C THR A 183 1.98 -27.87 -10.91
N SER A 184 1.46 -28.42 -9.86
CA SER A 184 1.65 -29.84 -9.48
C SER A 184 0.59 -30.25 -8.50
#